data_dac9f5fb9258a1b8f99591a523bea8a4
#
_entry.id   dac9f5fb9258a1b8f99591a523bea8a4
#
_cell.length_a   1.000
_cell.length_b   1.000
_cell.length_c   1.000
_cell.angle_alpha   90.00
_cell.angle_beta   90.00
_cell.angle_gamma   90.00
#
_symmetry.space_group_name_H-M   'P 1'
#
loop_
_entity.id
_entity.type
_entity.pdbx_description
1 polymer ?
#
loop_
_entity_poly.entity_id
_entity_poly.type
_entity_poly.pdbx_seq_one_letter_code
_entity_poly.pdbx_strand_id
1 'polypeptide(L)'
;MRRLITGVLSLFVVLTAAVPASAHRLDEYLQAMRVDVRPESIVLELDLTPGANISADVLAALDPDCDGTIDRSEADAYVTTVLRSLDVAVDGERLTVGLVNRTFPSVDDLRAGAGVIRLTANADAVQSRGRHRLRVANGYRNDVGVYLANALRPDPGPITIASQSRDPRQQALTIDYLIEGPLLTRTSMAWTVFAVLLIGCCAYWRVQGVRRRVLLVPELGPGM
;
A
#
# COMPACT_ATOMS: atom_id res chain seq x y z
N MET A 1 -51.02 20.52 -29.93
CA MET A 1 -49.76 21.01 -30.51
C MET A 1 -48.99 21.93 -29.54
N ARG A 2 -49.56 22.96 -28.89
CA ARG A 2 -48.81 23.84 -27.97
C ARG A 2 -48.08 23.10 -26.82
N ARG A 3 -48.71 22.11 -26.18
CA ARG A 3 -48.07 21.35 -25.06
C ARG A 3 -46.92 20.45 -25.50
N LEU A 4 -46.92 19.93 -26.72
CA LEU A 4 -45.83 19.16 -27.30
C LEU A 4 -44.61 20.04 -27.62
N ILE A 5 -44.86 21.25 -28.16
CA ILE A 5 -43.81 22.22 -28.48
C ILE A 5 -43.10 22.71 -27.17
N THR A 6 -43.88 22.95 -26.10
CA THR A 6 -43.32 23.35 -24.81
C THR A 6 -42.46 22.23 -24.21
N GLY A 7 -42.86 20.97 -24.29
CA GLY A 7 -42.10 19.82 -23.82
C GLY A 7 -40.79 19.60 -24.57
N VAL A 8 -40.81 19.74 -25.90
CA VAL A 8 -39.62 19.62 -26.75
C VAL A 8 -38.62 20.78 -26.49
N LEU A 9 -39.16 22.01 -26.32
CA LEU A 9 -38.32 23.16 -26.03
C LEU A 9 -37.66 23.05 -24.66
N SER A 10 -38.39 22.54 -23.63
CA SER A 10 -37.81 22.30 -22.28
C SER A 10 -36.74 21.22 -22.29
N LEU A 11 -36.95 20.14 -23.08
CA LEU A 11 -35.95 19.08 -23.22
C LEU A 11 -34.68 19.59 -23.92
N PHE A 12 -34.84 20.46 -24.94
CA PHE A 12 -33.70 21.04 -25.66
C PHE A 12 -32.86 21.98 -24.78
N VAL A 13 -33.51 22.78 -23.93
CA VAL A 13 -32.82 23.67 -22.96
C VAL A 13 -32.02 22.88 -21.92
N VAL A 14 -32.52 21.72 -21.45
CA VAL A 14 -31.82 20.86 -20.51
C VAL A 14 -30.60 20.18 -21.14
N LEU A 15 -30.69 19.79 -22.42
CA LEU A 15 -29.54 19.19 -23.14
C LEU A 15 -28.42 20.20 -23.44
N THR A 16 -28.73 21.48 -23.61
CA THR A 16 -27.71 22.51 -23.89
C THR A 16 -27.02 23.04 -22.63
N ALA A 17 -27.53 22.73 -21.46
CA ALA A 17 -26.93 23.10 -20.18
C ALA A 17 -25.91 22.07 -19.61
N ALA A 18 -25.56 21.03 -20.38
CA ALA A 18 -24.45 20.13 -20.04
C ALA A 18 -23.14 20.88 -20.24
N VAL A 19 -22.75 21.70 -19.26
CA VAL A 19 -21.39 22.23 -19.14
C VAL A 19 -20.49 21.01 -18.97
N PRO A 20 -19.42 20.84 -19.78
CA PRO A 20 -18.46 19.78 -19.52
C PRO A 20 -17.95 19.99 -18.10
N ALA A 21 -18.25 19.04 -17.21
CA ALA A 21 -17.65 19.01 -15.89
C ALA A 21 -16.18 18.69 -16.08
N SER A 22 -15.33 19.72 -16.12
CA SER A 22 -13.89 19.55 -16.02
C SER A 22 -13.61 19.00 -14.65
N ALA A 23 -13.30 17.71 -14.55
CA ALA A 23 -13.07 17.02 -13.27
C ALA A 23 -11.79 17.50 -12.56
N HIS A 24 -10.89 18.19 -13.29
CA HIS A 24 -9.66 18.79 -12.77
C HIS A 24 -9.55 20.23 -13.23
N ARG A 25 -9.06 21.10 -12.33
CA ARG A 25 -8.66 22.43 -12.75
C ARG A 25 -7.45 22.31 -13.66
N LEU A 26 -7.48 23.03 -14.77
CA LEU A 26 -6.42 22.97 -15.79
C LEU A 26 -5.07 23.49 -15.28
N ASP A 27 -5.08 24.25 -14.20
CA ASP A 27 -3.95 24.92 -13.55
C ASP A 27 -3.42 24.20 -12.30
N GLU A 28 -3.85 22.96 -12.06
CA GLU A 28 -3.47 22.17 -10.88
C GLU A 28 -2.65 20.94 -11.28
N TYR A 29 -1.77 20.51 -10.38
CA TYR A 29 -1.04 19.24 -10.48
C TYR A 29 -1.64 18.25 -9.46
N LEU A 30 -2.55 17.40 -9.91
CA LEU A 30 -3.13 16.39 -9.05
C LEU A 30 -2.11 15.30 -8.71
N GLN A 31 -1.93 15.05 -7.42
CA GLN A 31 -1.01 14.07 -6.87
C GLN A 31 -1.75 13.13 -5.92
N ALA A 32 -2.18 12.00 -6.44
CA ALA A 32 -2.83 10.98 -5.64
C ALA A 32 -1.79 9.99 -5.11
N MET A 33 -1.72 9.86 -3.79
CA MET A 33 -0.81 8.94 -3.10
C MET A 33 -1.62 7.88 -2.35
N ARG A 34 -1.31 6.62 -2.62
CA ARG A 34 -1.82 5.47 -1.88
C ARG A 34 -0.68 4.86 -1.08
N VAL A 35 -0.95 4.57 0.19
CA VAL A 35 0.04 4.05 1.14
C VAL A 35 -0.40 2.67 1.59
N ASP A 36 0.42 1.66 1.33
CA ASP A 36 0.24 0.29 1.79
C ASP A 36 1.26 -0.03 2.89
N VAL A 37 0.74 -0.34 4.07
CA VAL A 37 1.55 -0.67 5.24
C VAL A 37 1.73 -2.17 5.30
N ARG A 38 3.00 -2.62 5.25
CA ARG A 38 3.39 -4.02 5.35
C ARG A 38 4.30 -4.25 6.56
N PRO A 39 4.46 -5.49 7.05
CA PRO A 39 5.29 -5.76 8.24
C PRO A 39 6.75 -5.34 8.10
N GLU A 40 7.30 -5.37 6.90
CA GLU A 40 8.72 -5.12 6.63
C GLU A 40 8.95 -3.92 5.71
N SER A 41 7.89 -3.27 5.24
CA SER A 41 8.02 -2.15 4.31
C SER A 41 6.77 -1.28 4.23
N ILE A 42 6.97 -0.06 3.75
CA ILE A 42 5.89 0.86 3.38
C ILE A 42 5.94 1.02 1.86
N VAL A 43 4.88 0.66 1.17
CA VAL A 43 4.76 0.86 -0.29
C VAL A 43 3.96 2.11 -0.57
N LEU A 44 4.47 2.93 -1.46
CA LEU A 44 3.87 4.19 -1.90
C LEU A 44 3.56 4.10 -3.39
N GLU A 45 2.31 4.31 -3.75
CA GLU A 45 1.89 4.44 -5.14
C GLU A 45 1.47 5.90 -5.38
N LEU A 46 2.14 6.56 -6.31
CA LEU A 46 1.86 7.93 -6.69
C LEU A 46 1.34 7.99 -8.12
N ASP A 47 0.17 8.59 -8.29
CA ASP A 47 -0.37 8.99 -9.58
C ASP A 47 -0.27 10.52 -9.68
N LEU A 48 0.54 11.00 -10.63
CA LEU A 48 0.82 12.41 -10.84
C LEU A 48 0.18 12.84 -12.16
N THR A 49 -0.83 13.69 -12.10
CA THR A 49 -1.61 14.13 -13.25
C THR A 49 -1.53 15.65 -13.42
N PRO A 50 -0.65 16.17 -14.30
CA PRO A 50 -0.59 17.59 -14.55
C PRO A 50 -1.82 18.05 -15.34
N GLY A 51 -2.42 19.17 -14.94
CA GLY A 51 -3.42 19.86 -15.75
C GLY A 51 -2.82 20.45 -17.01
N ALA A 52 -3.64 20.70 -18.04
CA ALA A 52 -3.17 21.14 -19.35
C ALA A 52 -2.37 22.45 -19.30
N ASN A 53 -2.72 23.39 -18.41
CA ASN A 53 -2.04 24.69 -18.33
C ASN A 53 -0.66 24.62 -17.69
N ILE A 54 -0.38 23.57 -16.89
CA ILE A 54 0.93 23.37 -16.24
C ILE A 54 1.74 22.26 -16.89
N SER A 55 1.18 21.58 -17.88
CA SER A 55 1.83 20.47 -18.57
C SER A 55 3.16 20.88 -19.22
N ALA A 56 3.26 22.11 -19.72
CA ALA A 56 4.49 22.64 -20.29
C ALA A 56 5.65 22.71 -19.26
N ASP A 57 5.36 23.12 -18.02
CA ASP A 57 6.35 23.18 -16.95
C ASP A 57 6.80 21.78 -16.51
N VAL A 58 5.85 20.83 -16.51
CA VAL A 58 6.14 19.42 -16.17
C VAL A 58 6.97 18.78 -17.27
N LEU A 59 6.65 19.06 -18.55
CA LEU A 59 7.41 18.56 -19.68
C LEU A 59 8.82 19.15 -19.71
N ALA A 60 9.00 20.44 -19.43
CA ALA A 60 10.34 21.04 -19.35
C ALA A 60 11.23 20.37 -18.27
N ALA A 61 10.63 19.77 -17.24
CA ALA A 61 11.35 19.00 -16.23
C ALA A 61 11.56 17.53 -16.61
N LEU A 62 10.73 16.99 -17.52
CA LEU A 62 10.77 15.59 -17.97
C LEU A 62 11.57 15.36 -19.25
N ASP A 63 11.54 16.31 -20.17
CA ASP A 63 12.16 16.32 -21.50
C ASP A 63 12.89 17.67 -21.65
N PRO A 64 14.02 17.85 -20.94
CA PRO A 64 14.75 19.13 -20.92
C PRO A 64 15.48 19.41 -22.23
N ASP A 65 15.79 18.42 -23.07
CA ASP A 65 16.39 18.60 -24.39
C ASP A 65 15.35 18.80 -25.51
N CYS A 66 14.06 18.62 -25.16
CA CYS A 66 12.91 18.86 -26.03
C CYS A 66 12.90 17.99 -27.30
N ASP A 67 13.43 16.76 -27.21
CA ASP A 67 13.44 15.83 -28.35
C ASP A 67 12.08 15.09 -28.53
N GLY A 68 11.14 15.25 -27.58
CA GLY A 68 9.79 14.70 -27.60
C GLY A 68 9.71 13.26 -27.13
N THR A 69 10.78 12.74 -26.55
CA THR A 69 10.83 11.43 -25.91
C THR A 69 11.34 11.57 -24.47
N ILE A 70 10.81 10.77 -23.55
CA ILE A 70 11.30 10.72 -22.19
C ILE A 70 12.28 9.58 -22.10
N ASP A 71 13.57 9.89 -22.17
CA ASP A 71 14.62 8.89 -22.07
C ASP A 71 14.80 8.38 -20.63
N ARG A 72 15.70 7.39 -20.47
CA ARG A 72 15.92 6.77 -19.17
C ARG A 72 16.54 7.74 -18.16
N SER A 73 17.48 8.59 -18.59
CA SER A 73 18.20 9.50 -17.70
C SER A 73 17.30 10.63 -17.21
N GLU A 74 16.47 11.13 -18.07
CA GLU A 74 15.45 12.14 -17.79
C GLU A 74 14.39 11.61 -16.82
N ALA A 75 13.87 10.43 -17.12
CA ALA A 75 12.95 9.74 -16.25
C ALA A 75 13.57 9.49 -14.85
N ASP A 76 14.85 9.10 -14.75
CA ASP A 76 15.57 8.89 -13.48
C ASP A 76 15.77 10.20 -12.71
N ALA A 77 16.12 11.29 -13.40
CA ALA A 77 16.29 12.61 -12.81
C ALA A 77 14.96 13.14 -12.24
N TYR A 78 13.88 13.03 -13.01
CA TYR A 78 12.56 13.46 -12.59
C TYR A 78 12.08 12.67 -11.36
N VAL A 79 12.15 11.33 -11.41
CA VAL A 79 11.78 10.45 -10.29
C VAL A 79 12.58 10.78 -9.04
N THR A 80 13.89 11.01 -9.18
CA THR A 80 14.76 11.39 -8.06
C THR A 80 14.26 12.66 -7.38
N THR A 81 13.83 13.65 -8.16
CA THR A 81 13.28 14.92 -7.65
C THR A 81 11.96 14.68 -6.91
N VAL A 82 11.06 13.86 -7.45
CA VAL A 82 9.81 13.50 -6.78
C VAL A 82 10.08 12.77 -5.46
N LEU A 83 10.90 11.71 -5.47
CA LEU A 83 11.15 10.91 -4.28
C LEU A 83 11.85 11.68 -3.17
N ARG A 84 12.75 12.62 -3.49
CA ARG A 84 13.41 13.48 -2.51
C ARG A 84 12.43 14.43 -1.79
N SER A 85 11.30 14.73 -2.38
CA SER A 85 10.27 15.57 -1.79
C SER A 85 9.29 14.81 -0.87
N LEU A 86 9.42 13.47 -0.80
CA LEU A 86 8.68 12.64 0.13
C LEU A 86 9.38 12.59 1.48
N ASP A 87 8.60 12.71 2.55
CA ASP A 87 9.05 12.51 3.93
C ASP A 87 8.25 11.35 4.53
N VAL A 88 8.92 10.24 4.77
CA VAL A 88 8.33 9.02 5.30
C VAL A 88 9.00 8.68 6.62
N ALA A 89 8.22 8.53 7.69
CA ALA A 89 8.75 8.21 9.00
C ALA A 89 7.81 7.24 9.74
N VAL A 90 8.39 6.24 10.40
CA VAL A 90 7.70 5.33 11.33
C VAL A 90 8.20 5.61 12.74
N ASP A 91 7.28 5.87 13.66
CA ASP A 91 7.56 6.20 15.06
C ASP A 91 8.57 7.37 15.25
N GLY A 92 8.61 8.26 14.25
CA GLY A 92 9.52 9.41 14.21
C GLY A 92 10.88 9.12 13.56
N GLU A 93 11.20 7.89 13.23
CA GLU A 93 12.38 7.52 12.48
C GLU A 93 12.14 7.66 10.98
N ARG A 94 12.96 8.48 10.31
CA ARG A 94 12.85 8.73 8.87
C ARG A 94 13.36 7.54 8.07
N LEU A 95 12.59 7.14 7.08
CA LEU A 95 12.91 6.04 6.16
C LEU A 95 13.44 6.57 4.83
N THR A 96 14.34 5.80 4.23
CA THR A 96 14.80 6.05 2.86
C THR A 96 13.80 5.44 1.88
N VAL A 97 13.33 6.27 0.94
CA VAL A 97 12.38 5.85 -0.10
C VAL A 97 13.14 5.51 -1.38
N GLY A 98 12.96 4.31 -1.87
CA GLY A 98 13.53 3.81 -3.12
C GLY A 98 12.47 3.59 -4.19
N LEU A 99 12.82 3.80 -5.47
CA LEU A 99 11.95 3.49 -6.60
C LEU A 99 11.85 1.99 -6.80
N VAL A 100 10.62 1.49 -7.01
CA VAL A 100 10.34 0.11 -7.42
C VAL A 100 9.95 0.03 -8.89
N ASN A 101 9.04 0.91 -9.31
CA ASN A 101 8.54 0.93 -10.69
C ASN A 101 8.13 2.36 -11.09
N ARG A 102 8.16 2.62 -12.39
CA ARG A 102 7.67 3.86 -12.97
C ARG A 102 7.04 3.62 -14.33
N THR A 103 6.04 4.43 -14.66
CA THR A 103 5.39 4.47 -15.98
C THR A 103 5.12 5.91 -16.35
N PHE A 104 5.56 6.30 -17.53
CA PHE A 104 5.30 7.62 -18.08
C PHE A 104 4.33 7.50 -19.26
N PRO A 105 3.38 8.43 -19.39
CA PRO A 105 2.53 8.53 -20.57
C PRO A 105 3.32 9.13 -21.75
N SER A 106 2.71 9.19 -22.92
CA SER A 106 3.31 9.90 -24.05
C SER A 106 3.41 11.41 -23.78
N VAL A 107 4.38 12.07 -24.41
CA VAL A 107 4.52 13.53 -24.35
C VAL A 107 3.25 14.24 -24.82
N ASP A 108 2.55 13.69 -25.82
CA ASP A 108 1.31 14.27 -26.34
C ASP A 108 0.15 14.15 -25.31
N ASP A 109 0.06 13.02 -24.59
CA ASP A 109 -0.93 12.88 -23.51
C ASP A 109 -0.66 13.86 -22.37
N LEU A 110 0.62 14.08 -22.02
CA LEU A 110 1.00 15.09 -21.03
C LEU A 110 0.60 16.49 -21.47
N ARG A 111 0.90 16.88 -22.71
CA ARG A 111 0.50 18.18 -23.28
C ARG A 111 -1.01 18.39 -23.24
N ALA A 112 -1.76 17.34 -23.48
CA ALA A 112 -3.22 17.39 -23.43
C ALA A 112 -3.79 17.44 -22.01
N GLY A 113 -2.96 17.29 -20.96
CA GLY A 113 -3.42 17.17 -19.56
C GLY A 113 -4.18 15.87 -19.28
N ALA A 114 -3.98 14.85 -20.13
CA ALA A 114 -4.62 13.53 -20.01
C ALA A 114 -3.66 12.44 -19.52
N GLY A 115 -2.37 12.76 -19.46
CA GLY A 115 -1.32 11.82 -19.07
C GLY A 115 -1.22 11.64 -17.54
N VAL A 116 -0.99 10.42 -17.10
CA VAL A 116 -0.73 10.08 -15.69
C VAL A 116 0.66 9.47 -15.56
N ILE A 117 1.55 10.11 -14.81
CA ILE A 117 2.84 9.56 -14.41
C ILE A 117 2.58 8.67 -13.19
N ARG A 118 2.97 7.40 -13.25
CA ARG A 118 2.80 6.46 -12.14
C ARG A 118 4.14 6.05 -11.58
N LEU A 119 4.28 6.20 -10.28
CA LEU A 119 5.48 5.79 -9.55
C LEU A 119 5.07 4.83 -8.44
N THR A 120 5.81 3.74 -8.31
CA THR A 120 5.73 2.86 -7.14
C THR A 120 7.07 2.94 -6.43
N ALA A 121 7.04 3.28 -5.16
CA ALA A 121 8.22 3.38 -4.31
C ALA A 121 8.07 2.51 -3.06
N ASN A 122 9.19 2.12 -2.47
CA ASN A 122 9.24 1.33 -1.25
C ASN A 122 10.17 2.01 -0.23
N ALA A 123 9.80 1.94 1.03
CA ALA A 123 10.65 2.27 2.16
C ALA A 123 10.73 1.05 3.08
N ASP A 124 11.94 0.51 3.25
CA ASP A 124 12.16 -0.63 4.13
C ASP A 124 11.97 -0.19 5.58
N ALA A 125 11.17 -0.94 6.32
CA ALA A 125 10.83 -0.67 7.70
C ALA A 125 10.73 -1.99 8.45
N VAL A 126 11.78 -2.37 9.14
CA VAL A 126 11.75 -3.53 10.05
C VAL A 126 11.00 -3.13 11.31
N GLN A 127 9.79 -3.63 11.46
CA GLN A 127 8.89 -3.21 12.52
C GLN A 127 8.68 -4.35 13.53
N SER A 128 8.68 -4.00 14.81
CA SER A 128 8.32 -4.93 15.88
C SER A 128 6.81 -5.14 15.94
N ARG A 129 6.36 -6.09 16.78
CA ARG A 129 4.94 -6.21 17.10
C ARG A 129 4.51 -5.06 18.01
N GLY A 130 3.29 -4.59 17.82
CA GLY A 130 2.74 -3.53 18.63
C GLY A 130 2.10 -2.41 17.82
N ARG A 131 1.88 -1.30 18.48
CA ARG A 131 1.31 -0.10 17.86
C ARG A 131 2.43 0.74 17.25
N HIS A 132 2.17 1.22 16.05
CA HIS A 132 3.09 2.05 15.30
C HIS A 132 2.36 3.25 14.72
N ARG A 133 3.12 4.29 14.42
CA ARG A 133 2.64 5.50 13.75
C ARG A 133 3.49 5.78 12.52
N LEU A 134 2.87 5.67 11.35
CA LEU A 134 3.47 6.11 10.09
C LEU A 134 3.03 7.54 9.78
N ARG A 135 3.99 8.37 9.41
CA ARG A 135 3.73 9.68 8.80
C ARG A 135 4.34 9.69 7.40
N VAL A 136 3.52 10.06 6.43
CA VAL A 136 3.96 10.27 5.04
C VAL A 136 3.57 11.67 4.63
N ALA A 137 4.50 12.44 4.08
CA ALA A 137 4.21 13.77 3.53
C ALA A 137 4.80 13.88 2.12
N ASN A 138 4.06 14.54 1.21
CA ASN A 138 4.48 14.83 -0.15
C ASN A 138 4.62 16.34 -0.33
N GLY A 139 5.85 16.82 -0.50
CA GLY A 139 6.17 18.23 -0.73
C GLY A 139 6.44 18.56 -2.20
N TYR A 140 6.24 17.62 -3.14
CA TYR A 140 6.52 17.86 -4.55
C TYR A 140 5.56 18.88 -5.14
N ARG A 141 6.10 19.90 -5.79
CA ARG A 141 5.34 20.98 -6.46
C ARG A 141 4.21 21.55 -5.59
N ASN A 142 4.52 21.94 -4.37
CA ASN A 142 3.56 22.53 -3.43
C ASN A 142 3.01 23.90 -3.84
N ASP A 143 3.57 24.49 -4.88
CA ASP A 143 3.12 25.72 -5.55
C ASP A 143 1.81 25.53 -6.34
N VAL A 144 1.65 24.39 -7.02
CA VAL A 144 0.50 24.05 -7.88
C VAL A 144 -0.13 22.68 -7.53
N GLY A 145 0.41 22.01 -6.52
CA GLY A 145 -0.01 20.65 -6.13
C GLY A 145 -1.36 20.63 -5.45
N VAL A 146 -2.22 19.73 -5.90
CA VAL A 146 -3.43 19.28 -5.19
C VAL A 146 -3.20 17.82 -4.80
N TYR A 147 -3.32 17.53 -3.50
CA TYR A 147 -2.93 16.25 -2.94
C TYR A 147 -4.12 15.43 -2.49
N LEU A 148 -4.05 14.13 -2.73
CA LEU A 148 -4.98 13.14 -2.20
C LEU A 148 -4.14 12.01 -1.58
N ALA A 149 -4.16 11.88 -0.27
CA ALA A 149 -3.41 10.83 0.43
C ALA A 149 -4.35 9.87 1.15
N ASN A 150 -4.22 8.58 0.86
CA ASN A 150 -5.05 7.54 1.45
C ASN A 150 -4.20 6.31 1.85
N ALA A 151 -4.55 5.72 3.01
CA ALA A 151 -4.09 4.38 3.34
C ALA A 151 -4.90 3.35 2.54
N LEU A 152 -4.22 2.39 1.93
CA LEU A 152 -4.88 1.21 1.38
C LEU A 152 -5.36 0.32 2.54
N ARG A 153 -6.44 -0.42 2.29
CA ARG A 153 -6.88 -1.44 3.22
C ARG A 153 -5.87 -2.59 3.17
N PRO A 154 -5.23 -2.97 4.29
CA PRO A 154 -4.31 -4.08 4.28
C PRO A 154 -5.00 -5.37 3.82
N ASP A 155 -4.25 -6.21 3.12
CA ASP A 155 -4.68 -7.59 2.89
C ASP A 155 -4.88 -8.33 4.23
N PRO A 156 -5.66 -9.42 4.26
CA PRO A 156 -5.79 -10.23 5.46
C PRO A 156 -4.41 -10.68 5.97
N GLY A 157 -4.00 -10.17 7.11
CA GLY A 157 -2.66 -10.39 7.65
C GLY A 157 -2.47 -9.77 9.03
N PRO A 158 -1.22 -9.60 9.47
CA PRO A 158 -0.93 -9.11 10.82
C PRO A 158 -1.13 -7.60 11.00
N ILE A 159 -1.45 -6.85 9.94
CA ILE A 159 -1.60 -5.39 10.01
C ILE A 159 -3.07 -5.01 10.17
N THR A 160 -3.35 -4.20 11.19
CA THR A 160 -4.66 -3.57 11.40
C THR A 160 -4.51 -2.06 11.47
N ILE A 161 -5.13 -1.32 10.55
CA ILE A 161 -5.16 0.15 10.61
C ILE A 161 -6.18 0.58 11.66
N ALA A 162 -5.71 1.28 12.69
CA ALA A 162 -6.53 1.79 13.79
C ALA A 162 -7.15 3.14 13.45
N SER A 163 -6.37 4.04 12.84
CA SER A 163 -6.85 5.36 12.43
C SER A 163 -6.02 5.92 11.29
N GLN A 164 -6.59 6.89 10.57
CA GLN A 164 -5.86 7.73 9.63
C GLN A 164 -6.32 9.18 9.75
N SER A 165 -5.40 10.10 9.66
CA SER A 165 -5.66 11.54 9.65
C SER A 165 -4.81 12.25 8.60
N ARG A 166 -5.31 13.36 8.09
CA ARG A 166 -4.66 14.17 7.05
C ARG A 166 -4.56 15.61 7.51
N ASP A 167 -3.54 16.29 7.04
CA ASP A 167 -3.49 17.75 7.15
C ASP A 167 -4.54 18.42 6.23
N PRO A 168 -4.86 19.71 6.42
CA PRO A 168 -5.89 20.40 5.63
C PRO A 168 -5.64 20.39 4.11
N ARG A 169 -4.38 20.31 3.68
CA ARG A 169 -4.01 20.25 2.27
C ARG A 169 -3.93 18.81 1.73
N GLN A 170 -4.15 17.82 2.58
CA GLN A 170 -3.95 16.39 2.27
C GLN A 170 -2.52 16.04 1.79
N GLN A 171 -1.55 16.91 2.05
CA GLN A 171 -0.13 16.70 1.77
C GLN A 171 0.50 15.66 2.68
N ALA A 172 0.04 15.62 3.94
CA ALA A 172 0.51 14.68 4.94
C ALA A 172 -0.60 13.75 5.39
N LEU A 173 -0.27 12.47 5.45
CA LEU A 173 -1.10 11.39 5.97
C LEU A 173 -0.41 10.78 7.19
N THR A 174 -1.13 10.69 8.29
CA THR A 174 -0.71 9.95 9.49
C THR A 174 -1.60 8.73 9.64
N ILE A 175 -0.99 7.56 9.83
CA ILE A 175 -1.65 6.28 9.99
C ILE A 175 -1.20 5.68 11.32
N ASP A 176 -2.15 5.44 12.23
CA ASP A 176 -1.92 4.61 13.41
C ASP A 176 -2.32 3.18 13.07
N TYR A 177 -1.45 2.23 13.29
CA TYR A 177 -1.67 0.82 12.98
C TYR A 177 -1.09 -0.10 14.04
N LEU A 178 -1.55 -1.35 14.03
CA LEU A 178 -1.13 -2.41 14.92
C LEU A 178 -0.55 -3.56 14.10
N ILE A 179 0.63 -4.04 14.47
CA ILE A 179 1.19 -5.30 13.98
C ILE A 179 0.90 -6.38 14.99
N GLU A 180 -0.02 -7.28 14.64
CA GLU A 180 -0.39 -8.41 15.47
C GLU A 180 0.67 -9.52 15.37
N GLY A 181 0.85 -10.26 16.47
CA GLY A 181 1.66 -11.48 16.44
C GLY A 181 0.92 -12.60 15.69
N PRO A 182 1.60 -13.70 15.34
CA PRO A 182 0.90 -14.87 14.86
C PRO A 182 -0.14 -15.24 15.90
N LEU A 183 -1.40 -15.12 15.52
CA LEU A 183 -2.47 -15.76 16.28
C LEU A 183 -2.08 -17.24 16.29
N LEU A 184 -1.78 -17.80 17.48
CA LEU A 184 -1.79 -19.24 17.65
C LEU A 184 -3.20 -19.67 17.29
N THR A 185 -3.39 -20.02 16.02
CA THR A 185 -4.68 -20.45 15.54
C THR A 185 -5.11 -21.63 16.41
N ARG A 186 -6.36 -21.68 16.80
CA ARG A 186 -6.94 -22.76 17.60
C ARG A 186 -6.54 -24.15 17.07
N THR A 187 -6.28 -24.25 15.77
CA THR A 187 -5.71 -25.41 15.09
C THR A 187 -4.26 -25.70 15.49
N SER A 188 -3.38 -24.70 15.64
CA SER A 188 -1.99 -24.97 16.08
C SER A 188 -1.93 -25.40 17.55
N MET A 189 -2.78 -24.85 18.42
CA MET A 189 -2.92 -25.32 19.79
C MET A 189 -3.48 -26.76 19.84
N ALA A 190 -4.47 -27.09 18.99
CA ALA A 190 -5.00 -28.44 18.92
C ALA A 190 -3.94 -29.46 18.49
N TRP A 191 -3.10 -29.12 17.52
CA TRP A 191 -2.01 -29.99 17.07
C TRP A 191 -0.90 -30.13 18.11
N THR A 192 -0.54 -29.07 18.85
CA THR A 192 0.43 -29.18 19.95
C THR A 192 -0.10 -30.00 21.10
N VAL A 193 -1.35 -29.82 21.50
CA VAL A 193 -2.00 -30.65 22.53
C VAL A 193 -2.08 -32.13 22.08
N PHE A 194 -2.44 -32.35 20.81
CA PHE A 194 -2.50 -33.71 20.25
C PHE A 194 -1.13 -34.40 20.22
N ALA A 195 -0.07 -33.67 19.84
CA ALA A 195 1.30 -34.18 19.84
C ALA A 195 1.78 -34.51 21.26
N VAL A 196 1.49 -33.67 22.25
CA VAL A 196 1.84 -33.95 23.66
C VAL A 196 1.09 -35.19 24.19
N LEU A 197 -0.19 -35.31 23.87
CA LEU A 197 -0.98 -36.50 24.25
C LEU A 197 -0.46 -37.76 23.57
N LEU A 198 -0.07 -37.72 22.29
CA LEU A 198 0.52 -38.86 21.60
C LEU A 198 1.85 -39.28 22.23
N ILE A 199 2.75 -38.33 22.54
CA ILE A 199 4.03 -38.63 23.20
C ILE A 199 3.79 -39.22 24.58
N GLY A 200 2.85 -38.68 25.37
CA GLY A 200 2.47 -39.21 26.66
C GLY A 200 1.90 -40.66 26.58
N CYS A 201 1.04 -40.91 25.60
CA CYS A 201 0.49 -42.24 25.35
C CYS A 201 1.58 -43.25 24.97
N CYS A 202 2.49 -42.87 24.04
CA CYS A 202 3.61 -43.72 23.65
C CYS A 202 4.56 -44.04 24.82
N ALA A 203 4.85 -43.05 25.67
CA ALA A 203 5.66 -43.24 26.89
C ALA A 203 4.96 -44.21 27.88
N TYR A 204 3.66 -44.02 28.09
CA TYR A 204 2.86 -44.90 28.95
C TYR A 204 2.87 -46.37 28.47
N TRP A 205 2.66 -46.61 27.17
CA TRP A 205 2.71 -47.96 26.59
C TRP A 205 4.09 -48.60 26.68
N ARG A 206 5.16 -47.84 26.52
CA ARG A 206 6.54 -48.32 26.72
C ARG A 206 6.79 -48.77 28.14
N VAL A 207 6.37 -48.01 29.14
CA VAL A 207 6.53 -48.32 30.55
C VAL A 207 5.72 -49.58 30.90
N GLN A 208 4.49 -49.71 30.42
CA GLN A 208 3.65 -50.89 30.60
C GLN A 208 4.24 -52.14 29.94
N GLY A 209 4.79 -51.97 28.71
CA GLY A 209 5.45 -53.08 27.99
C GLY A 209 6.69 -53.64 28.71
N VAL A 210 7.48 -52.76 29.35
CA VAL A 210 8.62 -53.17 30.21
C VAL A 210 8.15 -53.90 31.47
N ARG A 211 7.11 -53.42 32.15
CA ARG A 211 6.57 -54.07 33.36
C ARG A 211 6.03 -55.50 33.08
N ARG A 212 5.37 -55.71 31.93
CA ARG A 212 4.90 -57.05 31.53
C ARG A 212 6.02 -58.00 31.22
N ARG A 213 7.17 -57.56 30.72
CA ARG A 213 8.33 -58.46 30.45
C ARG A 213 9.06 -58.87 31.72
N VAL A 214 9.08 -58.04 32.76
CA VAL A 214 9.75 -58.36 34.03
C VAL A 214 8.96 -59.41 34.80
N LEU A 215 7.63 -59.53 34.64
CA LEU A 215 6.79 -60.51 35.30
C LEU A 215 6.77 -61.91 34.64
N LEU A 216 7.48 -62.09 33.51
CA LEU A 216 7.52 -63.34 32.74
C LEU A 216 8.89 -64.05 32.82
N VAL A 217 9.76 -63.70 33.79
CA VAL A 217 10.98 -64.49 34.04
C VAL A 217 10.58 -65.73 34.84
N PRO A 218 10.66 -66.96 34.28
CA PRO A 218 10.37 -68.15 35.06
C PRO A 218 11.48 -68.35 36.08
N GLU A 219 11.11 -68.59 37.36
CA GLU A 219 12.02 -69.09 38.38
C GLU A 219 12.59 -70.44 37.93
N LEU A 220 13.89 -70.40 37.57
CA LEU A 220 14.65 -71.66 37.46
C LEU A 220 14.85 -72.19 38.88
N GLY A 221 14.04 -73.15 39.24
CA GLY A 221 14.16 -73.92 40.49
C GLY A 221 15.52 -74.58 40.61
N PRO A 222 16.05 -74.74 41.81
CA PRO A 222 17.31 -75.43 42.04
C PRO A 222 17.13 -76.92 41.78
N GLY A 223 17.75 -77.42 40.68
CA GLY A 223 17.91 -78.82 40.41
C GLY A 223 19.10 -79.36 41.18
N MET A 224 18.86 -80.54 41.91
CA MET A 224 19.81 -81.31 42.60
C MET A 224 21.00 -81.75 41.75
#